data_fa9290260e28192e8eff4d8b2974b410
#
_entry.id   fa9290260e28192e8eff4d8b2974b410
#
_cell.length_a   1.000
_cell.length_b   1.000
_cell.length_c   1.000
_cell.angle_alpha   90.00
_cell.angle_beta   90.00
_cell.angle_gamma   90.00
#
_symmetry.space_group_name_H-M   'P 1'
#
loop_
_entity.id
_entity.type
_entity.pdbx_description
1 polymer ?
#
loop_
_entity_poly.entity_id
_entity_poly.type
_entity_poly.pdbx_seq_one_letter_code
_entity_poly.pdbx_strand_id
1 'polypeptide(L)'
;QNESNKNRATMNRFLAVIPARYGSSRFEGKPLVDIFGKPMIRHVWERASGSFDHCVVATDDKRIEDAARAFGATVIMTSSAHRSGTERCNEARIKAEELFGISFDTVINIQGDEPFIHTSQLELIKSCFDDNATQIATLVKPFENGEDIFNENSPKVVRAVNGNALYFSRSVIPFLRGTDKNDWQNSHRFFKHIGLYGYRADVLSRICELPAGELERCESLEQLRWLENGYTIRTAVTDCQSHAIDTPADLELVLKEYSHLFENKR
;
A
#
# COMPACT_ATOMS: atom_id res chain seq x y z
N GLN A 1 34.54 -27.43 18.95
CA GLN A 1 33.31 -26.86 19.52
C GLN A 1 33.33 -25.34 19.31
N ASN A 2 32.94 -24.81 18.14
CA ASN A 2 32.57 -23.42 17.94
C ASN A 2 32.25 -23.07 16.46
N GLU A 3 31.49 -23.92 15.75
CA GLU A 3 31.08 -23.56 14.36
C GLU A 3 29.57 -23.73 14.09
N SER A 4 28.74 -23.88 15.12
CA SER A 4 27.29 -24.14 14.93
C SER A 4 26.39 -22.92 15.16
N ASN A 5 26.90 -21.69 15.12
CA ASN A 5 26.08 -20.49 15.44
C ASN A 5 26.09 -19.37 14.37
N LYS A 6 26.32 -19.70 13.10
CA LYS A 6 26.38 -18.71 12.01
C LYS A 6 25.36 -18.90 10.88
N ASN A 7 24.16 -19.42 11.12
CA ASN A 7 23.10 -19.36 10.09
C ASN A 7 21.70 -19.48 10.71
N ARG A 8 21.37 -18.65 11.71
CA ARG A 8 19.98 -18.19 11.86
C ARG A 8 19.86 -16.93 11.01
N ALA A 9 19.46 -17.08 9.77
CA ALA A 9 18.82 -16.00 9.07
C ALA A 9 17.68 -15.54 10.00
N THR A 10 17.83 -14.37 10.62
CA THR A 10 16.79 -13.77 11.45
C THR A 10 15.61 -13.55 10.53
N MET A 11 14.55 -14.37 10.69
CA MET A 11 13.32 -14.19 9.92
C MET A 11 12.85 -12.76 10.10
N ASN A 12 12.65 -12.07 8.98
CA ASN A 12 12.17 -10.69 8.93
C ASN A 12 10.80 -10.62 9.64
N ARG A 13 10.70 -9.80 10.68
CA ARG A 13 9.46 -9.62 11.43
C ARG A 13 8.65 -8.50 10.82
N PHE A 14 7.53 -8.85 10.22
CA PHE A 14 6.63 -7.93 9.56
C PHE A 14 5.53 -7.46 10.50
N LEU A 15 5.20 -6.17 10.42
CA LEU A 15 3.97 -5.59 10.94
C LEU A 15 3.12 -5.11 9.76
N ALA A 16 1.94 -5.65 9.60
CA ALA A 16 0.94 -5.06 8.71
C ALA A 16 0.16 -3.96 9.45
N VAL A 17 0.11 -2.78 8.87
CA VAL A 17 -0.66 -1.64 9.38
C VAL A 17 -1.71 -1.25 8.36
N ILE A 18 -2.96 -1.16 8.78
CA ILE A 18 -4.07 -0.69 7.99
C ILE A 18 -4.48 0.69 8.52
N PRO A 19 -3.95 1.79 7.94
CA PRO A 19 -4.36 3.12 8.35
C PRO A 19 -5.80 3.39 7.90
N ALA A 20 -6.63 3.89 8.81
CA ALA A 20 -8.02 4.22 8.56
C ALA A 20 -8.40 5.51 9.28
N ARG A 21 -9.05 6.43 8.56
CA ARG A 21 -9.60 7.65 9.14
C ARG A 21 -11.06 7.81 8.72
N TYR A 22 -11.86 8.38 9.63
CA TYR A 22 -13.28 8.58 9.34
C TYR A 22 -13.50 9.78 8.40
N GLY A 23 -12.79 10.87 8.66
CA GLY A 23 -12.89 12.09 7.87
C GLY A 23 -12.24 11.92 6.49
N SER A 24 -13.06 11.96 5.45
CA SER A 24 -12.67 11.99 4.05
C SER A 24 -13.57 12.97 3.33
N SER A 25 -12.98 13.91 2.58
CA SER A 25 -13.75 14.94 1.84
C SER A 25 -14.61 14.36 0.72
N ARG A 26 -14.22 13.23 0.15
CA ARG A 26 -14.91 12.57 -0.98
C ARG A 26 -15.91 11.51 -0.53
N PHE A 27 -15.64 10.85 0.60
CA PHE A 27 -16.48 9.76 1.11
C PHE A 27 -16.30 9.63 2.63
N GLU A 28 -17.07 10.40 3.41
CA GLU A 28 -17.01 10.37 4.87
C GLU A 28 -17.46 9.01 5.41
N GLY A 29 -16.77 8.51 6.44
CA GLY A 29 -17.06 7.21 7.03
C GLY A 29 -16.71 6.01 6.17
N LYS A 30 -15.99 6.21 5.08
CA LYS A 30 -15.60 5.20 4.10
C LYS A 30 -15.15 3.86 4.71
N PRO A 31 -14.29 3.79 5.76
CA PRO A 31 -13.88 2.51 6.34
C PRO A 31 -15.02 1.66 6.92
N LEU A 32 -16.13 2.28 7.29
CA LEU A 32 -17.29 1.61 7.90
C LEU A 32 -18.42 1.32 6.91
N VAL A 33 -18.26 1.71 5.63
CA VAL A 33 -19.28 1.43 4.63
C VAL A 33 -19.49 -0.08 4.48
N ASP A 34 -20.76 -0.47 4.36
CA ASP A 34 -21.11 -1.89 4.18
C ASP A 34 -20.71 -2.39 2.79
N ILE A 35 -20.01 -3.50 2.76
CA ILE A 35 -19.67 -4.27 1.57
C ILE A 35 -20.07 -5.72 1.84
N PHE A 36 -21.16 -6.16 1.23
CA PHE A 36 -21.69 -7.52 1.39
C PHE A 36 -21.87 -7.96 2.86
N GLY A 37 -22.44 -7.06 3.71
CA GLY A 37 -22.74 -7.34 5.11
C GLY A 37 -21.56 -7.19 6.08
N LYS A 38 -20.43 -6.62 5.64
CA LYS A 38 -19.27 -6.33 6.48
C LYS A 38 -18.75 -4.91 6.20
N PRO A 39 -18.25 -4.19 7.22
CA PRO A 39 -17.59 -2.91 6.97
C PRO A 39 -16.34 -3.10 6.11
N MET A 40 -16.05 -2.13 5.23
CA MET A 40 -14.93 -2.18 4.29
C MET A 40 -13.61 -2.52 4.97
N ILE A 41 -13.30 -1.89 6.10
CA ILE A 41 -12.06 -2.13 6.86
C ILE A 41 -11.91 -3.60 7.30
N ARG A 42 -13.02 -4.31 7.54
CA ARG A 42 -12.98 -5.73 7.89
C ARG A 42 -12.52 -6.60 6.73
N HIS A 43 -12.92 -6.29 5.49
CA HIS A 43 -12.44 -7.02 4.30
C HIS A 43 -10.93 -6.90 4.15
N VAL A 44 -10.38 -5.69 4.34
CA VAL A 44 -8.94 -5.45 4.32
C VAL A 44 -8.24 -6.23 5.43
N TRP A 45 -8.75 -6.14 6.66
CA TRP A 45 -8.16 -6.81 7.82
C TRP A 45 -8.18 -8.34 7.70
N GLU A 46 -9.28 -8.94 7.24
CA GLU A 46 -9.37 -10.39 7.06
C GLU A 46 -8.31 -10.92 6.08
N ARG A 47 -7.97 -10.15 5.03
CA ARG A 47 -6.92 -10.51 4.07
C ARG A 47 -5.52 -10.30 4.64
N ALA A 48 -5.31 -9.16 5.28
CA ALA A 48 -4.03 -8.83 5.88
C ALA A 48 -3.67 -9.78 7.02
N SER A 49 -4.60 -10.06 7.94
CA SER A 49 -4.39 -10.97 9.08
C SER A 49 -4.17 -12.43 8.67
N GLY A 50 -4.60 -12.81 7.47
CA GLY A 50 -4.30 -14.12 6.89
C GLY A 50 -2.88 -14.26 6.34
N SER A 51 -2.19 -13.13 6.07
CA SER A 51 -0.84 -13.09 5.49
C SER A 51 0.25 -12.64 6.46
N PHE A 52 -0.12 -12.05 7.60
CA PHE A 52 0.82 -11.49 8.58
C PHE A 52 0.50 -11.94 10.00
N ASP A 53 1.50 -12.39 10.74
CA ASP A 53 1.37 -12.77 12.16
C ASP A 53 0.98 -11.59 13.05
N HIS A 54 1.38 -10.36 12.65
CA HIS A 54 1.05 -9.12 13.34
C HIS A 54 0.38 -8.16 12.36
N CYS A 55 -0.90 -7.89 12.61
CA CYS A 55 -1.71 -6.98 11.81
C CYS A 55 -2.51 -6.06 12.75
N VAL A 56 -2.42 -4.75 12.52
CA VAL A 56 -3.13 -3.74 13.31
C VAL A 56 -3.91 -2.78 12.43
N VAL A 57 -5.06 -2.35 12.91
CA VAL A 57 -5.80 -1.20 12.38
C VAL A 57 -5.33 0.05 13.11
N ALA A 58 -4.86 1.05 12.39
CA ALA A 58 -4.39 2.32 12.96
C ALA A 58 -5.39 3.43 12.64
N THR A 59 -6.01 4.01 13.67
CA THR A 59 -7.06 5.02 13.50
C THR A 59 -7.00 6.09 14.60
N ASP A 60 -7.60 7.23 14.33
CA ASP A 60 -7.84 8.32 15.26
C ASP A 60 -9.33 8.47 15.63
N ASP A 61 -10.18 7.57 15.14
CA ASP A 61 -11.63 7.66 15.29
C ASP A 61 -12.19 6.50 16.11
N LYS A 62 -12.94 6.84 17.16
CA LYS A 62 -13.55 5.87 18.07
C LYS A 62 -14.53 4.92 17.40
N ARG A 63 -15.26 5.38 16.36
CA ARG A 63 -16.23 4.56 15.63
C ARG A 63 -15.52 3.45 14.86
N ILE A 64 -14.36 3.76 14.26
CA ILE A 64 -13.53 2.78 13.56
C ILE A 64 -12.91 1.82 14.57
N GLU A 65 -12.41 2.33 15.71
CA GLU A 65 -11.89 1.48 16.78
C GLU A 65 -12.92 0.46 17.25
N ASP A 66 -14.13 0.92 17.58
CA ASP A 66 -15.20 0.06 18.10
C ASP A 66 -15.59 -1.02 17.06
N ALA A 67 -15.77 -0.61 15.81
CA ALA A 67 -16.07 -1.55 14.72
C ALA A 67 -14.95 -2.58 14.52
N ALA A 68 -13.69 -2.14 14.52
CA ALA A 68 -12.54 -3.02 14.30
C ALA A 68 -12.35 -4.02 15.45
N ARG A 69 -12.50 -3.57 16.70
CA ARG A 69 -12.47 -4.46 17.88
C ARG A 69 -13.60 -5.48 17.87
N ALA A 70 -14.79 -5.11 17.37
CA ALA A 70 -15.94 -6.00 17.31
C ALA A 70 -15.72 -7.23 16.40
N PHE A 71 -14.88 -7.14 15.38
CA PHE A 71 -14.48 -8.30 14.56
C PHE A 71 -13.12 -8.90 14.94
N GLY A 72 -12.52 -8.48 16.06
CA GLY A 72 -11.32 -9.10 16.64
C GLY A 72 -9.99 -8.50 16.18
N ALA A 73 -9.99 -7.34 15.51
CA ALA A 73 -8.76 -6.69 15.12
C ALA A 73 -8.03 -6.06 16.32
N THR A 74 -6.71 -6.14 16.32
CA THR A 74 -5.88 -5.29 17.19
C THR A 74 -5.91 -3.87 16.66
N VAL A 75 -6.30 -2.91 17.50
CA VAL A 75 -6.43 -1.50 17.11
C VAL A 75 -5.41 -0.65 17.87
N ILE A 76 -4.70 0.17 17.13
CA ILE A 76 -3.78 1.18 17.65
C ILE A 76 -4.40 2.57 17.42
N MET A 77 -4.68 3.28 18.50
CA MET A 77 -5.12 4.68 18.42
C MET A 77 -3.93 5.58 18.13
N THR A 78 -4.05 6.40 17.10
CA THR A 78 -3.00 7.29 16.59
C THR A 78 -3.47 8.74 16.57
N SER A 79 -2.54 9.67 16.44
CA SER A 79 -2.85 11.11 16.37
C SER A 79 -3.74 11.44 15.16
N SER A 80 -4.68 12.37 15.37
CA SER A 80 -5.45 12.99 14.27
C SER A 80 -4.64 13.99 13.46
N ALA A 81 -3.44 14.38 13.92
CA ALA A 81 -2.58 15.35 13.25
C ALA A 81 -1.82 14.78 12.04
N HIS A 82 -1.82 13.46 11.85
CA HIS A 82 -1.14 12.83 10.71
C HIS A 82 -1.73 13.27 9.38
N ARG A 83 -0.86 13.69 8.47
CA ARG A 83 -1.21 14.15 7.14
C ARG A 83 -1.27 13.01 6.11
N SER A 84 -0.57 11.90 6.40
CA SER A 84 -0.50 10.75 5.49
C SER A 84 -0.66 9.41 6.22
N GLY A 85 -0.96 8.36 5.45
CA GLY A 85 -0.94 6.98 5.93
C GLY A 85 0.44 6.54 6.41
N THR A 86 1.50 7.05 5.79
CA THR A 86 2.90 6.77 6.14
C THR A 86 3.25 7.24 7.55
N GLU A 87 2.90 8.50 7.90
CA GLU A 87 3.08 9.03 9.25
C GLU A 87 2.31 8.21 10.30
N ARG A 88 1.05 7.85 9.99
CA ARG A 88 0.21 7.02 10.86
C ARG A 88 0.80 5.63 11.06
N CYS A 89 1.35 5.02 10.01
CA CYS A 89 2.03 3.73 10.08
C CYS A 89 3.24 3.76 11.02
N ASN A 90 4.02 4.84 11.02
CA ASN A 90 5.18 4.97 11.91
C ASN A 90 4.77 5.06 13.39
N GLU A 91 3.77 5.88 13.74
CA GLU A 91 3.25 5.92 15.11
C GLU A 91 2.65 4.57 15.52
N ALA A 92 1.88 3.95 14.62
CA ALA A 92 1.29 2.63 14.89
C ALA A 92 2.35 1.57 15.15
N ARG A 93 3.47 1.58 14.39
CA ARG A 93 4.60 0.68 14.61
C ARG A 93 5.19 0.84 16.01
N ILE A 94 5.50 2.07 16.42
CA ILE A 94 6.09 2.34 17.74
C ILE A 94 5.18 1.80 18.85
N LYS A 95 3.89 2.11 18.78
CA LYS A 95 2.92 1.63 19.77
C LYS A 95 2.69 0.12 19.71
N ALA A 96 2.76 -0.49 18.53
CA ALA A 96 2.65 -1.94 18.37
C ALA A 96 3.86 -2.66 18.97
N GLU A 97 5.07 -2.13 18.83
CA GLU A 97 6.28 -2.67 19.46
C GLU A 97 6.16 -2.68 20.99
N GLU A 98 5.61 -1.62 21.58
CA GLU A 98 5.32 -1.57 23.02
C GLU A 98 4.23 -2.59 23.41
N LEU A 99 3.16 -2.68 22.63
CA LEU A 99 2.03 -3.57 22.90
C LEU A 99 2.41 -5.05 22.85
N PHE A 100 3.18 -5.44 21.82
CA PHE A 100 3.58 -6.83 21.59
C PHE A 100 4.88 -7.22 22.30
N GLY A 101 5.66 -6.24 22.79
CA GLY A 101 6.96 -6.47 23.43
C GLY A 101 8.03 -6.97 22.46
N ILE A 102 7.91 -6.67 21.17
CA ILE A 102 8.84 -7.08 20.10
C ILE A 102 9.14 -5.90 19.18
N SER A 103 10.29 -5.94 18.51
CA SER A 103 10.60 -4.99 17.44
C SER A 103 10.27 -5.58 16.08
N PHE A 104 9.82 -4.74 15.15
CA PHE A 104 9.55 -5.11 13.77
C PHE A 104 10.68 -4.63 12.85
N ASP A 105 11.06 -5.48 11.89
CA ASP A 105 12.09 -5.15 10.91
C ASP A 105 11.50 -4.40 9.70
N THR A 106 10.26 -4.73 9.37
CA THR A 106 9.55 -4.20 8.19
C THR A 106 8.09 -3.92 8.51
N VAL A 107 7.60 -2.78 8.02
CA VAL A 107 6.19 -2.36 8.11
C VAL A 107 5.56 -2.38 6.73
N ILE A 108 4.41 -3.03 6.61
CA ILE A 108 3.60 -3.03 5.38
C ILE A 108 2.39 -2.14 5.60
N ASN A 109 2.29 -1.08 4.79
CA ASN A 109 1.18 -0.14 4.78
C ASN A 109 0.13 -0.62 3.77
N ILE A 110 -0.96 -1.19 4.28
CA ILE A 110 -2.06 -1.72 3.48
C ILE A 110 -3.18 -0.69 3.50
N GLN A 111 -3.53 -0.15 2.34
CA GLN A 111 -4.56 0.88 2.24
C GLN A 111 -5.92 0.35 2.73
N GLY A 112 -6.55 1.09 3.66
CA GLY A 112 -7.84 0.72 4.24
C GLY A 112 -9.03 0.81 3.28
N ASP A 113 -8.80 1.29 2.06
CA ASP A 113 -9.79 1.45 0.98
C ASP A 113 -9.64 0.44 -0.16
N GLU A 114 -8.81 -0.56 0.01
CA GLU A 114 -8.64 -1.69 -0.94
C GLU A 114 -9.22 -3.00 -0.37
N PRO A 115 -10.56 -3.15 -0.27
CA PRO A 115 -11.19 -4.29 0.40
C PRO A 115 -10.94 -5.64 -0.29
N PHE A 116 -10.52 -5.62 -1.55
CA PHE A 116 -10.26 -6.82 -2.34
C PHE A 116 -8.79 -6.96 -2.76
N ILE A 117 -7.87 -6.43 -1.95
CA ILE A 117 -6.43 -6.67 -2.13
C ILE A 117 -6.15 -8.19 -2.17
N HIS A 118 -5.34 -8.62 -3.12
CA HIS A 118 -5.02 -10.04 -3.29
C HIS A 118 -3.93 -10.49 -2.31
N THR A 119 -4.09 -11.69 -1.75
CA THR A 119 -3.06 -12.31 -0.89
C THR A 119 -1.72 -12.43 -1.62
N SER A 120 -1.74 -12.72 -2.93
CA SER A 120 -0.51 -12.77 -3.75
C SER A 120 0.23 -11.44 -3.81
N GLN A 121 -0.46 -10.29 -3.72
CA GLN A 121 0.17 -8.97 -3.64
C GLN A 121 0.83 -8.78 -2.27
N LEU A 122 0.21 -9.26 -1.20
CA LEU A 122 0.77 -9.22 0.16
C LEU A 122 2.01 -10.09 0.29
N GLU A 123 2.01 -11.28 -0.29
CA GLU A 123 3.20 -12.14 -0.32
C GLU A 123 4.30 -11.56 -1.23
N LEU A 124 3.93 -10.96 -2.36
CA LEU A 124 4.88 -10.34 -3.28
C LEU A 124 5.60 -9.14 -2.64
N ILE A 125 4.89 -8.27 -1.90
CA ILE A 125 5.54 -7.14 -1.22
C ILE A 125 6.47 -7.62 -0.10
N LYS A 126 6.11 -8.69 0.63
CA LYS A 126 6.99 -9.30 1.64
C LYS A 126 8.29 -9.78 1.01
N SER A 127 8.20 -10.48 -0.14
CA SER A 127 9.38 -11.03 -0.82
C SER A 127 10.38 -9.98 -1.29
N CYS A 128 9.96 -8.73 -1.48
CA CYS A 128 10.89 -7.63 -1.78
C CYS A 128 11.93 -7.41 -0.67
N PHE A 129 11.63 -7.81 0.55
CA PHE A 129 12.49 -7.64 1.73
C PHE A 129 13.37 -8.86 2.06
N ASP A 130 13.36 -9.88 1.21
CA ASP A 130 14.35 -10.97 1.24
C ASP A 130 15.75 -10.41 0.88
N ASP A 131 15.78 -9.34 0.08
CA ASP A 131 16.98 -8.55 -0.14
C ASP A 131 17.15 -7.50 0.97
N ASN A 132 18.18 -7.64 1.78
CA ASN A 132 18.50 -6.72 2.87
C ASN A 132 18.78 -5.28 2.41
N ALA A 133 19.12 -5.06 1.14
CA ALA A 133 19.34 -3.74 0.57
C ALA A 133 18.03 -2.98 0.27
N THR A 134 16.88 -3.67 0.28
CA THR A 134 15.58 -3.04 0.05
C THR A 134 15.23 -2.12 1.21
N GLN A 135 15.11 -0.82 0.94
CA GLN A 135 14.73 0.22 1.89
C GLN A 135 13.21 0.39 1.93
N ILE A 136 12.63 0.62 0.77
CA ILE A 136 11.20 0.81 0.51
C ILE A 136 10.83 -0.10 -0.64
N ALA A 137 9.64 -0.68 -0.59
CA ALA A 137 9.09 -1.46 -1.70
C ALA A 137 7.66 -1.04 -2.02
N THR A 138 7.29 -1.19 -3.28
CA THR A 138 5.91 -1.02 -3.77
C THR A 138 5.65 -1.96 -4.93
N LEU A 139 4.39 -2.05 -5.36
CA LEU A 139 4.02 -2.86 -6.50
C LEU A 139 3.72 -2.00 -7.73
N VAL A 140 3.90 -2.60 -8.90
CA VAL A 140 3.52 -2.02 -10.18
C VAL A 140 2.77 -3.06 -11.00
N LYS A 141 1.84 -2.61 -11.83
CA LYS A 141 1.10 -3.47 -12.75
C LYS A 141 1.26 -2.94 -14.17
N PRO A 142 1.48 -3.80 -15.18
CA PRO A 142 1.39 -3.38 -16.56
C PRO A 142 -0.01 -2.82 -16.86
N PHE A 143 -0.09 -1.78 -17.69
CA PHE A 143 -1.37 -1.38 -18.29
C PHE A 143 -1.86 -2.49 -19.22
N GLU A 144 -3.13 -2.82 -19.13
CA GLU A 144 -3.80 -3.77 -20.00
C GLU A 144 -4.36 -3.08 -21.24
N ASN A 145 -4.63 -3.87 -22.30
CA ASN A 145 -5.25 -3.34 -23.49
C ASN A 145 -6.63 -2.72 -23.16
N GLY A 146 -6.82 -1.50 -23.61
CA GLY A 146 -8.05 -0.74 -23.36
C GLY A 146 -8.02 0.15 -22.10
N GLU A 147 -7.01 0.03 -21.26
CA GLU A 147 -6.79 1.00 -20.19
C GLU A 147 -6.15 2.29 -20.75
N ASP A 148 -6.56 3.44 -20.23
CA ASP A 148 -6.04 4.73 -20.65
C ASP A 148 -4.72 5.06 -19.93
N ILE A 149 -3.59 4.96 -20.65
CA ILE A 149 -2.27 5.37 -20.13
C ILE A 149 -2.16 6.87 -19.89
N PHE A 150 -3.04 7.69 -20.45
CA PHE A 150 -3.06 9.15 -20.25
C PHE A 150 -3.86 9.58 -19.02
N ASN A 151 -4.54 8.65 -18.33
CA ASN A 151 -5.27 8.95 -17.10
C ASN A 151 -4.31 9.39 -16.00
N GLU A 152 -4.41 10.67 -15.58
CA GLU A 152 -3.60 11.28 -14.53
C GLU A 152 -3.81 10.65 -13.14
N ASN A 153 -4.94 9.99 -12.90
CA ASN A 153 -5.25 9.31 -11.65
C ASN A 153 -4.56 7.95 -11.51
N SER A 154 -3.96 7.45 -12.59
CA SER A 154 -3.13 6.24 -12.61
C SER A 154 -1.66 6.61 -12.80
N PRO A 155 -0.89 6.89 -11.72
CA PRO A 155 0.51 7.26 -11.84
C PRO A 155 1.33 6.18 -12.54
N LYS A 156 2.18 6.59 -13.47
CA LYS A 156 3.09 5.73 -14.22
C LYS A 156 4.41 5.60 -13.49
N VAL A 157 5.09 4.50 -13.71
CA VAL A 157 6.38 4.20 -13.10
C VAL A 157 7.37 3.75 -14.16
N VAL A 158 8.51 4.40 -14.22
CA VAL A 158 9.66 3.90 -14.97
C VAL A 158 10.61 3.17 -14.03
N ARG A 159 11.15 2.05 -14.49
CA ARG A 159 11.90 1.11 -13.67
C ARG A 159 13.32 0.90 -14.23
N ALA A 160 14.29 0.82 -13.35
CA ALA A 160 15.63 0.36 -13.69
C ALA A 160 15.64 -1.16 -13.93
N VAL A 161 16.69 -1.65 -14.56
CA VAL A 161 16.88 -3.10 -14.86
C VAL A 161 16.88 -3.92 -13.56
N ASN A 162 17.41 -3.38 -12.47
CA ASN A 162 17.40 -4.03 -11.16
C ASN A 162 16.04 -4.02 -10.45
N GLY A 163 15.02 -3.42 -11.05
CA GLY A 163 13.67 -3.34 -10.51
C GLY A 163 13.40 -2.15 -9.59
N ASN A 164 14.37 -1.28 -9.34
CA ASN A 164 14.11 -0.05 -8.60
C ASN A 164 13.34 0.97 -9.45
N ALA A 165 12.45 1.74 -8.84
CA ALA A 165 11.81 2.85 -9.50
C ALA A 165 12.83 3.95 -9.83
N LEU A 166 12.77 4.45 -11.05
CA LEU A 166 13.52 5.64 -11.45
C LEU A 166 12.72 6.91 -11.21
N TYR A 167 11.42 6.88 -11.51
CA TYR A 167 10.52 8.00 -11.30
C TYR A 167 9.05 7.55 -11.33
N PHE A 168 8.19 8.33 -10.67
CA PHE A 168 6.72 8.20 -10.73
C PHE A 168 6.14 9.49 -11.28
N SER A 169 5.17 9.41 -12.18
CA SER A 169 4.52 10.59 -12.73
C SER A 169 3.04 10.35 -13.07
N ARG A 170 2.24 11.41 -12.91
CA ARG A 170 0.88 11.44 -13.47
C ARG A 170 0.90 11.55 -14.98
N SER A 171 1.94 12.16 -15.56
CA SER A 171 2.18 12.16 -17.00
C SER A 171 2.59 10.78 -17.49
N VAL A 172 2.39 10.54 -18.79
CA VAL A 172 2.87 9.30 -19.41
C VAL A 172 4.39 9.33 -19.52
N ILE A 173 5.04 8.39 -18.90
CA ILE A 173 6.48 8.14 -18.96
C ILE A 173 6.76 6.65 -19.21
N PRO A 174 7.78 6.29 -20.03
CA PRO A 174 8.66 7.18 -20.81
C PRO A 174 7.94 7.80 -22.02
N PHE A 175 8.50 8.88 -22.56
CA PHE A 175 8.06 9.43 -23.84
C PHE A 175 8.60 8.56 -24.99
N LEU A 176 7.76 8.15 -25.91
CA LEU A 176 8.18 7.36 -27.07
C LEU A 176 8.44 8.27 -28.28
N ARG A 177 9.69 8.65 -28.48
CA ARG A 177 10.11 9.48 -29.59
C ARG A 177 9.93 8.74 -30.93
N GLY A 178 9.27 9.39 -31.87
CA GLY A 178 9.09 8.85 -33.24
C GLY A 178 7.93 7.85 -33.39
N THR A 179 7.15 7.64 -32.32
CA THR A 179 5.95 6.78 -32.33
C THR A 179 4.72 7.65 -32.14
N ASP A 180 3.68 7.43 -32.95
CA ASP A 180 2.38 8.11 -32.72
C ASP A 180 1.82 7.74 -31.35
N LYS A 181 1.17 8.69 -30.67
CA LYS A 181 0.63 8.45 -29.33
C LYS A 181 -0.41 7.36 -29.27
N ASN A 182 -1.17 7.15 -30.36
CA ASN A 182 -2.16 6.08 -30.46
C ASN A 182 -1.52 4.69 -30.47
N ASP A 183 -0.24 4.59 -30.85
CA ASP A 183 0.50 3.33 -30.90
C ASP A 183 1.41 3.10 -29.69
N TRP A 184 1.44 4.02 -28.74
CA TRP A 184 2.35 3.92 -27.59
C TRP A 184 2.15 2.64 -26.78
N GLN A 185 0.90 2.27 -26.49
CA GLN A 185 0.57 1.09 -25.71
C GLN A 185 0.94 -0.23 -26.43
N ASN A 186 0.93 -0.23 -27.77
CA ASN A 186 1.35 -1.36 -28.57
C ASN A 186 2.88 -1.46 -28.70
N SER A 187 3.57 -0.32 -28.54
CA SER A 187 5.02 -0.21 -28.76
C SER A 187 5.85 -0.33 -27.47
N HIS A 188 5.24 -0.11 -26.30
CA HIS A 188 5.93 -0.15 -25.00
C HIS A 188 5.03 -0.64 -23.90
N ARG A 189 5.61 -1.42 -22.96
CA ARG A 189 4.93 -1.91 -21.76
C ARG A 189 4.98 -0.86 -20.65
N PHE A 190 3.97 -0.02 -20.55
CA PHE A 190 3.84 0.94 -19.45
C PHE A 190 3.41 0.26 -18.15
N PHE A 191 3.88 0.81 -17.03
CA PHE A 191 3.51 0.32 -15.70
C PHE A 191 2.76 1.39 -14.93
N LYS A 192 1.66 1.01 -14.26
CA LYS A 192 0.97 1.82 -13.27
C LYS A 192 1.39 1.42 -11.86
N HIS A 193 1.42 2.40 -10.98
CA HIS A 193 1.71 2.22 -9.57
C HIS A 193 0.52 1.59 -8.84
N ILE A 194 0.81 0.66 -7.92
CA ILE A 194 -0.14 0.08 -6.97
C ILE A 194 0.21 0.59 -5.58
N GLY A 195 -0.75 1.21 -4.89
CA GLY A 195 -0.57 1.94 -3.63
C GLY A 195 -0.25 1.10 -2.39
N LEU A 196 0.30 -0.09 -2.55
CA LEU A 196 0.77 -0.95 -1.47
C LEU A 196 2.25 -0.69 -1.22
N TYR A 197 2.62 -0.38 0.02
CA TYR A 197 4.01 -0.08 0.40
C TYR A 197 4.53 -0.95 1.52
N GLY A 198 5.83 -1.24 1.46
CA GLY A 198 6.60 -1.78 2.57
C GLY A 198 7.81 -0.90 2.86
N TYR A 199 8.22 -0.83 4.12
CA TYR A 199 9.35 -0.01 4.57
C TYR A 199 10.19 -0.78 5.59
N ARG A 200 11.52 -0.68 5.54
CA ARG A 200 12.32 -0.99 6.73
C ARG A 200 11.90 -0.05 7.87
N ALA A 201 11.81 -0.57 9.08
CA ALA A 201 11.29 0.19 10.21
C ALA A 201 12.09 1.47 10.51
N ASP A 202 13.42 1.43 10.40
CA ASP A 202 14.30 2.57 10.57
C ASP A 202 14.17 3.58 9.41
N VAL A 203 13.95 3.09 8.18
CA VAL A 203 13.69 3.94 7.01
C VAL A 203 12.35 4.65 7.17
N LEU A 204 11.30 3.95 7.61
CA LEU A 204 9.99 4.54 7.86
C LEU A 204 10.08 5.73 8.82
N SER A 205 10.81 5.59 9.92
CA SER A 205 11.01 6.69 10.87
C SER A 205 11.68 7.89 10.20
N ARG A 206 12.74 7.65 9.42
CA ARG A 206 13.50 8.74 8.77
C ARG A 206 12.69 9.47 7.68
N ILE A 207 11.94 8.74 6.86
CA ILE A 207 11.15 9.37 5.78
C ILE A 207 9.98 10.19 6.31
N CYS A 208 9.45 9.86 7.51
CA CYS A 208 8.41 10.67 8.18
C CYS A 208 8.94 12.03 8.67
N GLU A 209 10.24 12.18 8.89
CA GLU A 209 10.87 13.44 9.31
C GLU A 209 11.19 14.38 8.13
N LEU A 210 11.11 13.88 6.89
CA LEU A 210 11.42 14.66 5.71
C LEU A 210 10.36 15.75 5.47
N PRO A 211 10.77 16.98 5.14
CA PRO A 211 9.85 18.00 4.66
C PRO A 211 9.28 17.61 3.29
N ALA A 212 8.10 18.13 2.97
CA ALA A 212 7.50 17.93 1.66
C ALA A 212 8.43 18.41 0.54
N GLY A 213 8.70 17.53 -0.44
CA GLY A 213 9.59 17.77 -1.57
C GLY A 213 8.96 18.65 -2.66
N GLU A 214 9.77 19.16 -3.57
CA GLU A 214 9.28 19.95 -4.70
C GLU A 214 8.50 19.07 -5.69
N LEU A 215 9.06 17.91 -6.06
CA LEU A 215 8.41 16.97 -6.97
C LEU A 215 7.12 16.40 -6.38
N GLU A 216 7.13 16.11 -5.07
CA GLU A 216 5.92 15.70 -4.36
C GLU A 216 4.80 16.73 -4.49
N ARG A 217 5.12 18.02 -4.30
CA ARG A 217 4.11 19.09 -4.42
C ARG A 217 3.61 19.24 -5.85
N CYS A 218 4.49 19.11 -6.84
CA CYS A 218 4.11 19.22 -8.25
C CYS A 218 3.17 18.10 -8.69
N GLU A 219 3.52 16.86 -8.36
CA GLU A 219 2.80 15.66 -8.81
C GLU A 219 1.72 15.20 -7.82
N SER A 220 1.71 15.72 -6.58
CA SER A 220 0.91 15.20 -5.45
C SER A 220 1.13 13.69 -5.25
N LEU A 221 2.40 13.28 -5.24
CA LEU A 221 2.87 11.90 -5.05
C LEU A 221 3.92 11.86 -3.93
N GLU A 222 3.54 11.36 -2.76
CA GLU A 222 4.38 11.36 -1.55
C GLU A 222 5.73 10.65 -1.76
N GLN A 223 5.75 9.58 -2.55
CA GLN A 223 6.96 8.78 -2.81
C GLN A 223 8.06 9.55 -3.55
N LEU A 224 7.72 10.65 -4.22
CA LEU A 224 8.73 11.50 -4.86
C LEU A 224 9.59 12.21 -3.83
N ARG A 225 9.07 12.57 -2.64
CA ARG A 225 9.85 13.08 -1.53
C ARG A 225 10.99 12.14 -1.15
N TRP A 226 10.72 10.83 -1.14
CA TRP A 226 11.71 9.84 -0.78
C TRP A 226 12.80 9.72 -1.85
N LEU A 227 12.42 9.69 -3.13
CA LEU A 227 13.36 9.69 -4.26
C LEU A 227 14.22 10.96 -4.29
N GLU A 228 13.62 12.16 -4.06
CA GLU A 228 14.35 13.43 -3.97
C GLU A 228 15.44 13.40 -2.87
N ASN A 229 15.22 12.64 -1.79
CA ASN A 229 16.15 12.50 -0.68
C ASN A 229 17.07 11.26 -0.80
N GLY A 230 17.14 10.64 -1.98
CA GLY A 230 18.10 9.58 -2.28
C GLY A 230 17.71 8.19 -1.78
N TYR A 231 16.49 7.99 -1.29
CA TYR A 231 15.99 6.65 -0.97
C TYR A 231 15.69 5.86 -2.24
N THR A 232 15.89 4.55 -2.18
CA THR A 232 15.55 3.64 -3.26
C THR A 232 14.19 2.98 -2.99
N ILE A 233 13.38 2.85 -4.04
CA ILE A 233 12.09 2.18 -3.98
C ILE A 233 12.14 0.96 -4.89
N ARG A 234 12.18 -0.24 -4.31
CA ARG A 234 12.06 -1.50 -5.03
C ARG A 234 10.65 -1.65 -5.58
N THR A 235 10.52 -2.06 -6.84
CA THR A 235 9.22 -2.37 -7.42
C THR A 235 9.14 -3.83 -7.79
N ALA A 236 8.03 -4.49 -7.43
CA ALA A 236 7.70 -5.83 -7.92
C ALA A 236 6.46 -5.77 -8.83
N VAL A 237 6.46 -6.62 -9.85
CA VAL A 237 5.37 -6.65 -10.85
C VAL A 237 4.29 -7.61 -10.39
N THR A 238 3.05 -7.12 -10.32
CA THR A 238 1.85 -7.94 -10.07
C THR A 238 0.97 -7.97 -11.31
N ASP A 239 0.29 -9.08 -11.53
CA ASP A 239 -0.76 -9.20 -12.56
C ASP A 239 -2.16 -8.98 -11.96
N CYS A 240 -2.25 -8.92 -10.60
CA CYS A 240 -3.51 -8.70 -9.92
C CYS A 240 -3.91 -7.23 -9.92
N GLN A 241 -5.19 -6.97 -10.17
CA GLN A 241 -5.81 -5.66 -9.99
C GLN A 241 -6.64 -5.68 -8.72
N SER A 242 -6.40 -4.69 -7.84
CA SER A 242 -7.33 -4.33 -6.77
C SER A 242 -7.94 -2.97 -7.10
N HIS A 243 -9.17 -2.74 -6.63
CA HIS A 243 -9.88 -1.49 -6.84
C HIS A 243 -10.00 -0.75 -5.51
N ALA A 244 -9.37 0.41 -5.43
CA ALA A 244 -9.58 1.31 -4.31
C ALA A 244 -10.98 1.93 -4.39
N ILE A 245 -11.63 2.05 -3.25
CA ILE A 245 -12.93 2.72 -3.13
C ILE A 245 -12.69 4.11 -2.57
N ASP A 246 -12.72 5.12 -3.42
CA ASP A 246 -12.50 6.51 -3.07
C ASP A 246 -13.78 7.33 -3.05
N THR A 247 -14.77 6.91 -3.80
CA THR A 247 -16.06 7.59 -3.98
C THR A 247 -17.21 6.59 -3.85
N PRO A 248 -18.46 7.05 -3.62
CA PRO A 248 -19.64 6.18 -3.70
C PRO A 248 -19.79 5.47 -5.05
N ALA A 249 -19.39 6.09 -6.15
CA ALA A 249 -19.42 5.49 -7.48
C ALA A 249 -18.46 4.30 -7.60
N ASP A 250 -17.25 4.40 -7.00
CA ASP A 250 -16.33 3.27 -6.94
C ASP A 250 -16.93 2.10 -6.15
N LEU A 251 -17.64 2.39 -5.06
CA LEU A 251 -18.33 1.36 -4.28
C LEU A 251 -19.37 0.61 -5.13
N GLU A 252 -20.19 1.33 -5.91
CA GLU A 252 -21.19 0.71 -6.79
C GLU A 252 -20.55 -0.22 -7.82
N LEU A 253 -19.43 0.23 -8.44
CA LEU A 253 -18.67 -0.57 -9.39
C LEU A 253 -18.12 -1.85 -8.74
N VAL A 254 -17.52 -1.72 -7.57
CA VAL A 254 -16.94 -2.83 -6.81
C VAL A 254 -18.03 -3.82 -6.37
N LEU A 255 -19.17 -3.35 -5.87
CA LEU A 255 -20.29 -4.20 -5.50
C LEU A 255 -20.82 -5.00 -6.69
N LYS A 256 -20.88 -4.38 -7.87
CA LYS A 256 -21.30 -5.07 -9.11
C LYS A 256 -20.27 -6.10 -9.57
N GLU A 257 -18.99 -5.75 -9.56
CA GLU A 257 -17.90 -6.61 -10.05
C GLU A 257 -17.73 -7.86 -9.17
N TYR A 258 -17.79 -7.67 -7.84
CA TYR A 258 -17.52 -8.75 -6.87
C TYR A 258 -18.78 -9.46 -6.36
N SER A 259 -19.99 -9.14 -6.84
CA SER A 259 -21.26 -9.77 -6.41
C SER A 259 -21.21 -11.30 -6.48
N HIS A 260 -20.62 -11.83 -7.55
CA HIS A 260 -20.51 -13.27 -7.78
C HIS A 260 -19.73 -14.04 -6.68
N LEU A 261 -18.85 -13.37 -5.94
CA LEU A 261 -18.09 -13.98 -4.82
C LEU A 261 -18.96 -14.21 -3.58
N PHE A 262 -20.12 -13.56 -3.49
CA PHE A 262 -20.98 -13.54 -2.31
C PHE A 262 -22.38 -14.13 -2.57
N GLU A 263 -22.77 -14.35 -3.81
CA GLU A 263 -24.08 -14.93 -4.18
C GLU A 263 -24.25 -16.40 -3.73
N ASN A 264 -23.14 -17.14 -3.57
CA ASN A 264 -23.17 -18.56 -3.20
C ASN A 264 -23.10 -18.82 -1.68
N LYS A 265 -23.29 -17.81 -0.82
CA LYS A 265 -23.24 -17.94 0.65
C LYS A 265 -24.58 -17.69 1.35
N ARG A 266 -25.69 -17.74 0.59
CA ARG A 266 -27.05 -17.69 1.15
C ARG A 266 -27.68 -19.07 1.26
#